data_cc782cd9a00b0e697d6d60e999399409
#
_entry.id   cc782cd9a00b0e697d6d60e999399409
#
_cell.length_a   1.000
_cell.length_b   1.000
_cell.length_c   1.000
_cell.angle_alpha   90.00
_cell.angle_beta   90.00
_cell.angle_gamma   90.00
#
_symmetry.space_group_name_H-M   'P 1'
#
loop_
_entity.id
_entity.type
_entity.pdbx_description
1 polymer ?
#
loop_
_entity_poly.entity_id
_entity_poly.type
_entity_poly.pdbx_seq_one_letter_code
_entity_poly.pdbx_strand_id
1 'polypeptide(L)'
;GYTMDNNEYLYHYTNIETLALILRNQTIRFNSLDKMDDLQEQQTADIKNIGQFCYISSWTDDSTESIPMWNMYASLNLGVRIKLRKNPFKIYNNTAEDLSKVINAPVNDESNGKPLQSIIPIAEMFSKGFFSAQAMSKELLIKVEYTDDKEKLYPCLLSEEGERFSIALGELGKHKNLHWKFQNEWRYILTVIPLQLNQPLETSLQSFQLTANKMRYGIEKQPFPYKREAIHMKPLIFWSILAMLLMIGCPWL
;
A
#
# COMPACT_ATOMS: atom_id res chain seq x y z
N GLY A 1 30.17 -16.07 -15.41
CA GLY A 1 28.74 -16.13 -15.63
C GLY A 1 28.03 -15.44 -14.47
N TYR A 2 27.44 -14.27 -14.70
CA TYR A 2 26.52 -13.65 -13.76
C TYR A 2 25.24 -14.50 -13.78
N THR A 3 24.99 -15.26 -12.74
CA THR A 3 23.66 -15.80 -12.45
C THR A 3 22.76 -14.61 -12.19
N MET A 4 21.93 -14.23 -13.17
CA MET A 4 20.84 -13.30 -12.93
C MET A 4 19.97 -13.90 -11.85
N ASP A 5 19.90 -13.23 -10.70
CA ASP A 5 18.99 -13.58 -9.64
C ASP A 5 17.58 -13.44 -10.22
N ASN A 6 16.91 -14.58 -10.48
CA ASN A 6 15.56 -14.65 -11.07
C ASN A 6 14.49 -13.93 -10.22
N ASN A 7 14.89 -13.35 -9.09
CA ASN A 7 14.05 -12.78 -8.05
C ASN A 7 13.99 -11.24 -8.07
N GLU A 8 14.46 -10.61 -9.15
CA GLU A 8 14.52 -9.13 -9.25
C GLU A 8 13.20 -8.50 -9.69
N TYR A 9 12.27 -9.27 -10.26
CA TYR A 9 11.05 -8.79 -10.89
C TYR A 9 9.80 -9.30 -10.20
N LEU A 10 8.73 -8.51 -10.29
CA LEU A 10 7.38 -8.86 -9.92
C LEU A 10 6.44 -8.74 -11.10
N TYR A 11 5.36 -9.50 -11.07
CA TYR A 11 4.34 -9.57 -12.12
C TYR A 11 2.98 -9.23 -11.56
N HIS A 12 2.19 -8.48 -12.32
CA HIS A 12 0.83 -8.08 -11.97
C HIS A 12 -0.12 -8.43 -13.11
N TYR A 13 -1.15 -9.22 -12.81
CA TYR A 13 -2.19 -9.58 -13.75
C TYR A 13 -3.31 -8.56 -13.69
N THR A 14 -3.70 -8.02 -14.83
CA THR A 14 -4.76 -7.04 -14.94
C THR A 14 -5.36 -7.02 -16.35
N ASN A 15 -6.21 -6.06 -16.65
CA ASN A 15 -6.80 -5.88 -17.98
C ASN A 15 -6.17 -4.69 -18.72
N ILE A 16 -6.47 -4.61 -20.02
CA ILE A 16 -5.92 -3.57 -20.91
C ILE A 16 -6.39 -2.16 -20.51
N GLU A 17 -7.60 -2.03 -19.94
CA GLU A 17 -8.14 -0.75 -19.49
C GLU A 17 -7.34 -0.22 -18.29
N THR A 18 -7.06 -1.09 -17.33
CA THR A 18 -6.18 -0.73 -16.18
C THR A 18 -4.77 -0.40 -16.66
N LEU A 19 -4.23 -1.16 -17.62
CA LEU A 19 -2.94 -0.84 -18.22
C LEU A 19 -2.97 0.55 -18.86
N ALA A 20 -4.00 0.88 -19.64
CA ALA A 20 -4.15 2.20 -20.26
C ALA A 20 -4.17 3.32 -19.22
N LEU A 21 -4.84 3.11 -18.07
CA LEU A 21 -4.84 4.06 -16.96
C LEU A 21 -3.45 4.21 -16.31
N ILE A 22 -2.73 3.11 -16.11
CA ILE A 22 -1.36 3.11 -15.59
C ILE A 22 -0.45 3.91 -16.53
N LEU A 23 -0.52 3.67 -17.83
CA LEU A 23 0.28 4.34 -18.85
C LEU A 23 -0.06 5.84 -18.93
N ARG A 24 -1.36 6.17 -18.96
CA ARG A 24 -1.83 7.56 -19.04
C ARG A 24 -1.44 8.38 -17.82
N ASN A 25 -1.65 7.84 -16.62
CA ASN A 25 -1.45 8.56 -15.37
C ASN A 25 -0.02 8.41 -14.84
N GLN A 26 0.74 7.47 -15.40
CA GLN A 26 2.09 7.14 -14.93
C GLN A 26 2.12 6.79 -13.43
N THR A 27 1.14 6.02 -12.97
CA THR A 27 0.98 5.64 -11.57
C THR A 27 0.57 4.20 -11.41
N ILE A 28 0.98 3.59 -10.29
CA ILE A 28 0.48 2.32 -9.80
C ILE A 28 -0.55 2.61 -8.70
N ARG A 29 -1.71 1.98 -8.80
CA ARG A 29 -2.80 2.14 -7.86
C ARG A 29 -2.65 1.20 -6.68
N PHE A 30 -2.90 1.73 -5.48
CA PHE A 30 -3.04 0.99 -4.23
C PHE A 30 -4.49 1.08 -3.78
N ASN A 31 -5.12 -0.06 -3.57
CA ASN A 31 -6.48 -0.13 -3.05
C ASN A 31 -6.44 -0.37 -1.54
N SER A 32 -7.43 0.15 -0.83
CA SER A 32 -7.58 -0.16 0.59
C SER A 32 -7.98 -1.64 0.79
N LEU A 33 -7.51 -2.23 1.89
CA LEU A 33 -7.67 -3.64 2.20
C LEU A 33 -9.15 -4.04 2.35
N ASP A 34 -10.01 -3.12 2.76
CA ASP A 34 -11.46 -3.32 2.85
C ASP A 34 -12.18 -3.42 1.49
N LYS A 35 -11.47 -3.22 0.38
CA LYS A 35 -11.96 -3.34 -0.99
C LYS A 35 -11.36 -4.52 -1.76
N MET A 36 -10.65 -5.40 -1.06
CA MET A 36 -10.05 -6.58 -1.67
C MET A 36 -11.08 -7.71 -1.81
N ASP A 37 -10.80 -8.65 -2.73
CA ASP A 37 -11.67 -9.78 -3.03
C ASP A 37 -11.86 -10.72 -1.84
N ASP A 38 -10.80 -10.91 -1.04
CA ASP A 38 -10.89 -11.65 0.21
C ASP A 38 -11.25 -10.71 1.37
N LEU A 39 -12.53 -10.68 1.73
CA LEU A 39 -13.05 -9.86 2.82
C LEU A 39 -12.52 -10.28 4.21
N GLN A 40 -11.88 -11.44 4.34
CA GLN A 40 -11.29 -11.88 5.61
C GLN A 40 -10.01 -11.12 5.92
N GLU A 41 -9.27 -10.69 4.92
CA GLU A 41 -7.97 -10.03 5.09
C GLU A 41 -8.01 -8.71 5.86
N GLN A 42 -9.16 -8.04 5.87
CA GLN A 42 -9.36 -6.80 6.63
C GLN A 42 -9.79 -7.02 8.08
N GLN A 43 -10.11 -8.26 8.47
CA GLN A 43 -10.64 -8.57 9.79
C GLN A 43 -9.52 -8.62 10.81
N THR A 44 -9.83 -8.15 12.01
CA THR A 44 -8.95 -8.20 13.18
C THR A 44 -9.76 -8.64 14.40
N ALA A 45 -9.07 -9.10 15.43
CA ALA A 45 -9.71 -9.61 16.65
C ALA A 45 -10.39 -8.49 17.47
N ASP A 46 -9.90 -7.25 17.36
CA ASP A 46 -10.18 -6.17 18.31
C ASP A 46 -10.73 -4.88 17.71
N ILE A 47 -10.47 -4.60 16.40
CA ILE A 47 -10.95 -3.38 15.76
C ILE A 47 -11.69 -3.70 14.47
N LYS A 48 -12.89 -3.16 14.28
CA LYS A 48 -13.64 -3.28 13.03
C LYS A 48 -13.26 -2.18 12.04
N ASN A 49 -13.32 -2.51 10.74
CA ASN A 49 -13.13 -1.57 9.63
C ASN A 49 -11.73 -0.90 9.55
N ILE A 50 -10.74 -1.44 10.24
CA ILE A 50 -9.38 -0.88 10.25
C ILE A 50 -8.67 -1.05 8.90
N GLY A 51 -9.07 -2.01 8.07
CA GLY A 51 -8.51 -2.25 6.73
C GLY A 51 -8.60 -1.06 5.79
N GLN A 52 -9.49 -0.10 6.05
CA GLN A 52 -9.57 1.15 5.29
C GLN A 52 -8.31 2.02 5.39
N PHE A 53 -7.44 1.79 6.38
CA PHE A 53 -6.19 2.51 6.59
C PHE A 53 -4.96 1.74 6.07
N CYS A 54 -5.17 0.56 5.50
CA CYS A 54 -4.12 -0.23 4.86
C CYS A 54 -4.34 -0.28 3.35
N TYR A 55 -3.40 0.24 2.59
CA TYR A 55 -3.45 0.30 1.13
C TYR A 55 -2.44 -0.66 0.54
N ILE A 56 -2.85 -1.48 -0.40
CA ILE A 56 -2.01 -2.50 -1.00
C ILE A 56 -2.04 -2.48 -2.52
N SER A 57 -0.94 -2.94 -3.10
CA SER A 57 -0.84 -3.32 -4.52
C SER A 57 -0.23 -4.72 -4.60
N SER A 58 -0.97 -5.66 -5.17
CA SER A 58 -0.66 -7.10 -5.17
C SER A 58 0.07 -7.53 -6.43
N TRP A 59 1.12 -8.32 -6.26
CA TRP A 59 2.03 -8.80 -7.30
C TRP A 59 2.41 -10.26 -7.01
N THR A 60 3.10 -10.90 -7.95
CA THR A 60 3.70 -12.22 -7.74
C THR A 60 5.13 -12.24 -8.27
N ASP A 61 6.02 -13.02 -7.65
CA ASP A 61 7.37 -13.25 -8.16
C ASP A 61 7.47 -14.48 -9.09
N ASP A 62 6.35 -15.17 -9.32
CA ASP A 62 6.30 -16.30 -10.22
C ASP A 62 6.42 -15.82 -11.67
N SER A 63 7.53 -16.16 -12.31
CA SER A 63 7.77 -15.88 -13.71
C SER A 63 6.92 -16.74 -14.64
N THR A 64 6.48 -17.91 -14.17
CA THR A 64 5.59 -18.82 -14.89
C THR A 64 4.18 -18.25 -14.91
N GLU A 65 3.53 -18.34 -16.06
CA GLU A 65 2.15 -17.90 -16.17
C GLU A 65 1.20 -18.82 -15.41
N SER A 66 0.27 -18.23 -14.67
CA SER A 66 -0.72 -18.96 -13.88
C SER A 66 -2.12 -18.82 -14.48
N ILE A 67 -2.69 -19.94 -14.94
CA ILE A 67 -4.06 -19.97 -15.49
C ILE A 67 -5.09 -19.43 -14.48
N PRO A 68 -5.05 -19.82 -13.18
CA PRO A 68 -5.95 -19.23 -12.18
C PRO A 68 -5.83 -17.71 -12.09
N MET A 69 -4.60 -17.16 -12.12
CA MET A 69 -4.38 -15.72 -12.07
C MET A 69 -4.93 -14.98 -13.29
N TRP A 70 -4.78 -15.58 -14.50
CA TRP A 70 -5.38 -15.05 -15.71
C TRP A 70 -6.90 -15.00 -15.62
N ASN A 71 -7.52 -16.07 -15.11
CA ASN A 71 -8.98 -16.15 -14.99
C ASN A 71 -9.54 -15.19 -13.93
N MET A 72 -8.82 -14.98 -12.83
CA MET A 72 -9.31 -14.13 -11.72
C MET A 72 -9.10 -12.65 -11.96
N TYR A 73 -7.95 -12.26 -12.52
CA TYR A 73 -7.50 -10.87 -12.55
C TYR A 73 -7.37 -10.27 -13.95
N ALA A 74 -7.43 -11.08 -14.97
CA ALA A 74 -7.39 -10.64 -16.35
C ALA A 74 -8.61 -11.16 -17.09
N SER A 75 -9.33 -10.29 -17.81
CA SER A 75 -10.41 -10.76 -18.68
C SER A 75 -9.82 -11.63 -19.79
N LEU A 76 -10.47 -12.73 -20.10
CA LEU A 76 -10.00 -13.79 -21.01
C LEU A 76 -9.43 -13.29 -22.35
N ASN A 77 -9.95 -12.19 -22.89
CA ASN A 77 -9.52 -11.65 -24.19
C ASN A 77 -8.79 -10.31 -24.11
N LEU A 78 -8.73 -9.69 -22.93
CA LEU A 78 -8.16 -8.35 -22.71
C LEU A 78 -7.22 -8.30 -21.53
N GLY A 79 -6.72 -9.47 -21.11
CA GLY A 79 -5.79 -9.59 -20.01
C GLY A 79 -4.39 -9.17 -20.40
N VAL A 80 -3.66 -8.59 -19.45
CA VAL A 80 -2.25 -8.26 -19.57
C VAL A 80 -1.51 -8.63 -18.29
N ARG A 81 -0.24 -8.96 -18.43
CA ARG A 81 0.66 -9.19 -17.30
C ARG A 81 1.78 -8.17 -17.34
N ILE A 82 1.84 -7.31 -16.32
CA ILE A 82 2.83 -6.25 -16.19
C ILE A 82 4.05 -6.81 -15.44
N LYS A 83 5.27 -6.52 -15.89
CA LYS A 83 6.52 -6.89 -15.24
C LYS A 83 7.25 -5.64 -14.76
N LEU A 84 7.57 -5.55 -13.47
CA LEU A 84 8.35 -4.46 -12.87
C LEU A 84 9.45 -4.99 -11.96
N ARG A 85 10.49 -4.18 -11.75
CA ARG A 85 11.49 -4.43 -10.70
C ARG A 85 10.87 -4.28 -9.32
N LYS A 86 11.42 -4.97 -8.31
CA LYS A 86 10.90 -4.98 -6.93
C LYS A 86 10.82 -3.61 -6.24
N ASN A 87 11.63 -2.65 -6.61
CA ASN A 87 11.58 -1.30 -6.06
C ASN A 87 11.39 -0.28 -7.17
N PRO A 88 10.16 -0.19 -7.77
CA PRO A 88 9.94 0.61 -8.95
C PRO A 88 9.67 2.08 -8.65
N PHE A 89 9.50 2.48 -7.38
CA PHE A 89 8.96 3.80 -7.03
C PHE A 89 9.99 4.92 -7.07
N LYS A 90 9.54 6.08 -7.53
CA LYS A 90 10.33 7.31 -7.53
C LYS A 90 10.59 7.77 -6.10
N ILE A 91 11.82 8.17 -5.82
CA ILE A 91 12.21 8.80 -4.56
C ILE A 91 12.15 10.31 -4.73
N TYR A 92 11.48 10.96 -3.79
CA TYR A 92 11.36 12.42 -3.70
C TYR A 92 12.25 12.93 -2.58
N ASN A 93 12.92 14.05 -2.83
CA ASN A 93 13.70 14.78 -1.84
C ASN A 93 12.83 15.96 -1.34
N ASN A 94 12.48 15.94 -0.06
CA ASN A 94 11.66 16.98 0.56
C ASN A 94 12.58 17.90 1.37
N THR A 95 12.50 19.19 1.13
CA THR A 95 13.28 20.20 1.86
C THR A 95 12.53 20.69 3.10
N ALA A 96 13.25 21.30 4.06
CA ALA A 96 12.62 21.96 5.20
C ALA A 96 11.66 23.08 4.75
N GLU A 97 11.97 23.74 3.63
CA GLU A 97 11.10 24.75 3.03
C GLU A 97 9.78 24.15 2.51
N ASP A 98 9.84 23.00 1.84
CA ASP A 98 8.63 22.29 1.37
C ASP A 98 7.76 21.87 2.55
N LEU A 99 8.38 21.38 3.62
CA LEU A 99 7.67 20.99 4.84
C LEU A 99 7.04 22.20 5.53
N SER A 100 7.77 23.29 5.68
CA SER A 100 7.26 24.49 6.35
C SER A 100 6.05 25.10 5.64
N LYS A 101 6.03 25.04 4.30
CA LYS A 101 4.87 25.49 3.51
C LYS A 101 3.63 24.63 3.76
N VAL A 102 3.82 23.34 3.96
CA VAL A 102 2.71 22.39 4.14
C VAL A 102 2.12 22.46 5.55
N ILE A 103 2.96 22.52 6.57
CA ILE A 103 2.51 22.57 7.97
C ILE A 103 2.23 24.00 8.46
N ASN A 104 2.48 25.01 7.61
CA ASN A 104 2.37 26.43 7.92
C ASN A 104 3.09 26.84 9.24
N ALA A 105 4.26 26.24 9.47
CA ALA A 105 5.12 26.46 10.64
C ALA A 105 6.59 26.33 10.25
N PRO A 106 7.50 27.04 10.92
CA PRO A 106 8.93 26.86 10.69
C PRO A 106 9.35 25.41 11.07
N VAL A 107 10.09 24.77 10.17
CA VAL A 107 10.71 23.46 10.41
C VAL A 107 12.18 23.72 10.76
N ASN A 108 12.59 23.32 11.95
CA ASN A 108 14.00 23.33 12.30
C ASN A 108 14.73 22.27 11.47
N ASP A 109 15.66 22.72 10.64
CA ASP A 109 16.46 21.82 9.81
C ASP A 109 17.59 21.19 10.65
N GLU A 110 17.26 20.13 11.38
CA GLU A 110 18.27 19.33 12.10
C GLU A 110 19.02 18.35 11.19
N SER A 111 18.65 18.32 9.90
CA SER A 111 19.16 17.32 8.94
C SER A 111 20.55 17.65 8.36
N ASN A 112 21.20 18.73 8.81
CA ASN A 112 22.46 19.23 8.23
C ASN A 112 22.36 19.45 6.71
N GLY A 113 21.22 19.93 6.22
CA GLY A 113 20.97 20.21 4.81
C GLY A 113 20.70 18.96 3.95
N LYS A 114 20.56 17.76 4.53
CA LYS A 114 20.18 16.57 3.79
C LYS A 114 18.65 16.54 3.61
N PRO A 115 18.16 16.39 2.37
CA PRO A 115 16.72 16.32 2.15
C PRO A 115 16.13 15.05 2.75
N LEU A 116 14.93 15.17 3.33
CA LEU A 116 14.16 14.03 3.80
C LEU A 116 13.58 13.28 2.59
N GLN A 117 13.96 12.03 2.44
CA GLN A 117 13.52 11.21 1.31
C GLN A 117 12.20 10.50 1.59
N SER A 118 11.34 10.44 0.57
CA SER A 118 10.09 9.68 0.61
C SER A 118 9.71 9.17 -0.78
N ILE A 119 8.82 8.19 -0.84
CA ILE A 119 8.27 7.65 -2.10
C ILE A 119 6.95 8.28 -2.49
N ILE A 120 6.36 9.08 -1.61
CA ILE A 120 5.25 10.00 -1.90
C ILE A 120 5.71 11.36 -1.42
N PRO A 121 5.56 12.44 -2.21
CA PRO A 121 5.89 13.78 -1.73
C PRO A 121 5.17 14.09 -0.42
N ILE A 122 5.89 14.59 0.58
CA ILE A 122 5.28 14.90 1.90
C ILE A 122 4.15 15.92 1.72
N ALA A 123 4.36 16.94 0.90
CA ALA A 123 3.34 17.91 0.56
C ALA A 123 2.07 17.27 -0.01
N GLU A 124 2.20 16.21 -0.82
CA GLU A 124 1.06 15.46 -1.36
C GLU A 124 0.33 14.68 -0.27
N MET A 125 1.07 13.98 0.61
CA MET A 125 0.46 13.26 1.74
C MET A 125 -0.38 14.19 2.62
N PHE A 126 0.19 15.32 3.00
CA PHE A 126 -0.50 16.31 3.83
C PHE A 126 -1.68 16.95 3.11
N SER A 127 -1.53 17.33 1.83
CA SER A 127 -2.64 17.93 1.06
C SER A 127 -3.82 16.98 0.90
N LYS A 128 -3.56 15.66 0.89
CA LYS A 128 -4.57 14.60 0.85
C LYS A 128 -5.05 14.16 2.23
N GLY A 129 -4.53 14.75 3.30
CA GLY A 129 -4.96 14.52 4.68
C GLY A 129 -4.50 13.19 5.27
N PHE A 130 -3.32 12.69 4.92
CA PHE A 130 -2.76 11.48 5.53
C PHE A 130 -1.24 11.56 5.72
N PHE A 131 -0.73 10.64 6.56
CA PHE A 131 0.69 10.36 6.72
C PHE A 131 0.93 8.85 6.64
N SER A 132 2.08 8.44 6.08
CA SER A 132 2.50 7.04 6.03
C SER A 132 3.98 6.92 6.39
N ALA A 133 4.28 6.14 7.44
CA ALA A 133 5.65 5.88 7.85
C ALA A 133 6.40 5.04 6.80
N GLN A 134 5.73 4.08 6.13
CA GLN A 134 6.34 3.27 5.08
C GLN A 134 6.75 4.12 3.87
N ALA A 135 5.98 5.18 3.56
CA ALA A 135 6.36 6.11 2.50
C ALA A 135 7.69 6.82 2.81
N MET A 136 8.00 7.03 4.08
CA MET A 136 9.24 7.66 4.55
C MET A 136 10.39 6.65 4.65
N SER A 137 10.13 5.43 5.14
CA SER A 137 11.15 4.37 5.27
C SER A 137 11.50 3.73 3.93
N LYS A 138 10.64 3.84 2.93
CA LYS A 138 10.74 3.17 1.62
C LYS A 138 10.63 1.63 1.70
N GLU A 139 10.27 1.10 2.84
CA GLU A 139 10.08 -0.32 3.10
C GLU A 139 8.61 -0.70 2.92
N LEU A 140 8.23 -0.93 1.67
CA LEU A 140 6.85 -1.21 1.29
C LEU A 140 6.59 -2.66 0.96
N LEU A 141 7.62 -3.36 0.43
CA LEU A 141 7.44 -4.66 -0.19
C LEU A 141 7.54 -5.78 0.83
N ILE A 142 6.52 -6.60 0.89
CA ILE A 142 6.49 -7.82 1.69
C ILE A 142 6.08 -9.02 0.84
N LYS A 143 6.50 -10.21 1.23
CA LYS A 143 5.94 -11.47 0.75
C LYS A 143 4.80 -11.89 1.68
N VAL A 144 3.64 -12.22 1.12
CA VAL A 144 2.48 -12.68 1.90
C VAL A 144 2.79 -14.03 2.54
N GLU A 145 2.54 -14.16 3.83
CA GLU A 145 2.60 -15.41 4.56
C GLU A 145 1.24 -16.11 4.50
N TYR A 146 1.21 -17.33 3.98
CA TYR A 146 -0.01 -18.12 3.92
C TYR A 146 -0.09 -19.04 5.15
N THR A 147 -1.22 -18.98 5.84
CA THR A 147 -1.41 -19.69 7.12
C THR A 147 -2.86 -20.09 7.32
N ASP A 148 -3.11 -21.05 8.20
CA ASP A 148 -4.42 -21.38 8.79
C ASP A 148 -4.51 -20.96 10.27
N ASP A 149 -3.44 -20.38 10.80
CA ASP A 149 -3.39 -19.83 12.15
C ASP A 149 -4.31 -18.62 12.28
N LYS A 150 -5.35 -18.78 13.12
CA LYS A 150 -6.36 -17.75 13.32
C LYS A 150 -5.83 -16.48 14.00
N GLU A 151 -4.82 -16.58 14.84
CA GLU A 151 -4.23 -15.42 15.50
C GLU A 151 -3.47 -14.55 14.49
N LYS A 152 -2.85 -15.17 13.49
CA LYS A 152 -2.21 -14.45 12.38
C LYS A 152 -3.20 -13.90 11.38
N LEU A 153 -4.27 -14.66 11.07
CA LEU A 153 -5.31 -14.23 10.14
C LEU A 153 -6.19 -13.10 10.70
N TYR A 154 -6.37 -13.08 12.02
CA TYR A 154 -7.16 -12.08 12.75
C TYR A 154 -6.33 -11.44 13.86
N PRO A 155 -5.32 -10.63 13.51
CA PRO A 155 -4.39 -10.09 14.50
C PRO A 155 -5.10 -9.17 15.49
N CYS A 156 -4.61 -9.16 16.73
CA CYS A 156 -4.94 -8.16 17.71
C CYS A 156 -4.02 -6.96 17.48
N LEU A 157 -4.58 -5.81 17.15
CA LEU A 157 -3.82 -4.62 16.78
C LEU A 157 -3.62 -3.64 17.93
N LEU A 158 -4.49 -3.70 18.95
CA LEU A 158 -4.45 -2.79 20.09
C LEU A 158 -3.57 -3.34 21.20
N SER A 159 -2.71 -2.50 21.72
CA SER A 159 -2.02 -2.76 22.98
C SER A 159 -2.16 -1.57 23.92
N GLU A 160 -2.36 -1.87 25.20
CA GLU A 160 -2.50 -0.90 26.28
C GLU A 160 -1.39 -1.15 27.31
N GLU A 161 -0.56 -0.13 27.57
CA GLU A 161 0.43 -0.12 28.64
C GLU A 161 0.16 1.08 29.56
N GLY A 162 -0.55 0.85 30.66
CA GLY A 162 -0.97 1.92 31.55
C GLY A 162 -1.90 2.90 30.84
N GLU A 163 -1.50 4.16 30.77
CA GLU A 163 -2.25 5.20 30.04
C GLU A 163 -1.89 5.28 28.54
N ARG A 164 -0.94 4.49 28.07
CA ARG A 164 -0.49 4.47 26.69
C ARG A 164 -1.27 3.46 25.90
N PHE A 165 -1.70 3.91 24.73
CA PHE A 165 -2.42 3.12 23.76
C PHE A 165 -1.66 3.11 22.43
N SER A 166 -1.46 1.94 21.84
CA SER A 166 -0.81 1.82 20.53
C SER A 166 -1.62 0.93 19.58
N ILE A 167 -1.45 1.18 18.28
CA ILE A 167 -2.10 0.43 17.20
C ILE A 167 -1.04 -0.10 16.26
N ALA A 168 -0.95 -1.42 16.15
CA ALA A 168 0.00 -2.11 15.27
C ALA A 168 -0.51 -2.22 13.83
N LEU A 169 -0.75 -1.09 13.15
CA LEU A 169 -1.25 -1.09 11.76
C LEU A 169 -0.36 -1.89 10.81
N GLY A 170 0.93 -2.01 11.12
CA GLY A 170 1.89 -2.77 10.32
C GLY A 170 1.63 -4.28 10.27
N GLU A 171 0.73 -4.82 11.09
CA GLU A 171 0.33 -6.24 11.05
C GLU A 171 -0.74 -6.53 9.98
N LEU A 172 -1.40 -5.49 9.46
CA LEU A 172 -2.42 -5.64 8.42
C LEU A 172 -1.80 -6.06 7.07
N GLY A 173 -2.50 -6.92 6.37
CA GLY A 173 -2.18 -7.30 4.99
C GLY A 173 -0.97 -8.24 4.84
N LYS A 174 -0.38 -8.75 5.93
CA LYS A 174 0.77 -9.66 5.91
C LYS A 174 0.40 -11.12 5.67
N HIS A 175 -0.77 -11.53 6.17
CA HIS A 175 -1.19 -12.92 6.21
C HIS A 175 -2.42 -13.14 5.34
N LYS A 176 -2.50 -14.33 4.77
CA LYS A 176 -3.62 -14.78 3.94
C LYS A 176 -3.89 -16.26 4.18
N ASN A 177 -5.15 -16.67 4.02
CA ASN A 177 -5.52 -18.07 4.19
C ASN A 177 -4.78 -18.96 3.18
N LEU A 178 -4.44 -20.20 3.60
CA LEU A 178 -3.75 -21.20 2.77
C LEU A 178 -4.42 -21.46 1.41
N HIS A 179 -5.74 -21.28 1.31
CA HIS A 179 -6.48 -21.48 0.04
C HIS A 179 -5.99 -20.55 -1.08
N TRP A 180 -5.38 -19.40 -0.74
CA TRP A 180 -4.85 -18.43 -1.67
C TRP A 180 -3.38 -18.63 -2.05
N LYS A 181 -2.74 -19.69 -1.53
CA LYS A 181 -1.28 -19.95 -1.71
C LYS A 181 -0.84 -20.01 -3.16
N PHE A 182 -1.73 -20.39 -4.08
CA PHE A 182 -1.46 -20.44 -5.52
C PHE A 182 -1.12 -19.06 -6.13
N GLN A 183 -1.45 -17.95 -5.44
CA GLN A 183 -1.15 -16.59 -5.88
C GLN A 183 0.32 -16.25 -5.74
N ASN A 184 1.06 -16.90 -4.83
CA ASN A 184 2.46 -16.60 -4.50
C ASN A 184 2.70 -15.09 -4.39
N GLU A 185 1.89 -14.45 -3.53
CA GLU A 185 1.66 -13.00 -3.54
C GLU A 185 2.77 -12.23 -2.82
N TRP A 186 3.17 -11.16 -3.46
CA TRP A 186 3.96 -10.06 -2.91
C TRP A 186 3.11 -8.80 -2.86
N ARG A 187 3.29 -7.99 -1.85
CA ARG A 187 2.52 -6.75 -1.67
C ARG A 187 3.41 -5.56 -1.42
N TYR A 188 3.11 -4.48 -2.11
CA TYR A 188 3.48 -3.17 -1.61
C TYR A 188 2.38 -2.72 -0.67
N ILE A 189 2.76 -2.37 0.58
CA ILE A 189 1.82 -1.98 1.63
C ILE A 189 2.14 -0.58 2.13
N LEU A 190 1.09 0.24 2.23
CA LEU A 190 1.10 1.55 2.88
C LEU A 190 0.03 1.55 3.96
N THR A 191 0.41 1.70 5.20
CA THR A 191 -0.54 2.05 6.26
C THR A 191 -0.59 3.56 6.40
N VAL A 192 -1.79 4.12 6.49
CA VAL A 192 -2.01 5.55 6.54
C VAL A 192 -2.64 5.97 7.86
N ILE A 193 -2.18 7.08 8.38
CA ILE A 193 -2.76 7.77 9.52
C ILE A 193 -3.42 9.02 8.99
N PRO A 194 -4.74 9.20 9.16
CA PRO A 194 -5.43 10.41 8.75
C PRO A 194 -4.88 11.63 9.50
N LEU A 195 -4.65 12.70 8.77
CA LEU A 195 -4.21 13.98 9.33
C LEU A 195 -5.29 15.03 9.14
N GLN A 196 -5.42 15.91 10.13
CA GLN A 196 -6.19 17.16 10.01
C GLN A 196 -5.21 18.30 9.73
N LEU A 197 -5.28 18.88 8.53
CA LEU A 197 -4.30 19.87 8.04
C LEU A 197 -4.22 21.15 8.87
N ASN A 198 -5.26 21.45 9.64
CA ASN A 198 -5.36 22.62 10.51
C ASN A 198 -4.90 22.36 11.94
N GLN A 199 -4.37 21.17 12.23
CA GLN A 199 -3.97 20.77 13.58
C GLN A 199 -2.53 20.24 13.58
N PRO A 200 -1.79 20.35 14.71
CA PRO A 200 -0.51 19.71 14.88
C PRO A 200 -0.61 18.18 14.68
N LEU A 201 0.50 17.57 14.21
CA LEU A 201 0.57 16.13 13.98
C LEU A 201 0.19 15.33 15.23
N GLU A 202 0.67 15.75 16.40
CA GLU A 202 0.36 15.11 17.67
C GLU A 202 -1.14 15.08 17.97
N THR A 203 -1.85 16.18 17.72
CA THR A 203 -3.31 16.25 17.87
C THR A 203 -4.03 15.34 16.90
N SER A 204 -3.53 15.23 15.65
CA SER A 204 -4.08 14.28 14.67
C SER A 204 -3.87 12.83 15.08
N LEU A 205 -2.70 12.48 15.64
CA LEU A 205 -2.42 11.15 16.16
C LEU A 205 -3.33 10.80 17.35
N GLN A 206 -3.51 11.72 18.30
CA GLN A 206 -4.43 11.54 19.42
C GLN A 206 -5.88 11.35 18.94
N SER A 207 -6.34 12.16 17.99
CA SER A 207 -7.66 11.99 17.36
C SER A 207 -7.80 10.64 16.69
N PHE A 208 -6.79 10.16 15.99
CA PHE A 208 -6.78 8.83 15.38
C PHE A 208 -6.89 7.72 16.44
N GLN A 209 -6.10 7.81 17.52
CA GLN A 209 -6.14 6.85 18.62
C GLN A 209 -7.53 6.79 19.28
N LEU A 210 -8.11 7.95 19.59
CA LEU A 210 -9.47 8.05 20.15
C LEU A 210 -10.51 7.42 19.23
N THR A 211 -10.37 7.65 17.93
CA THR A 211 -11.30 7.10 16.94
C THR A 211 -11.15 5.59 16.81
N ALA A 212 -9.92 5.08 16.77
CA ALA A 212 -9.68 3.65 16.75
C ALA A 212 -10.27 2.95 17.99
N ASN A 213 -10.20 3.60 19.16
CA ASN A 213 -10.84 3.12 20.36
C ASN A 213 -12.38 3.04 20.24
N LYS A 214 -12.99 4.05 19.63
CA LYS A 214 -14.44 4.02 19.31
C LYS A 214 -14.79 2.92 18.30
N MET A 215 -13.94 2.68 17.30
CA MET A 215 -14.11 1.60 16.31
C MET A 215 -14.06 0.22 16.98
N ARG A 216 -13.24 0.03 18.01
CA ARG A 216 -13.20 -1.18 18.84
C ARG A 216 -14.59 -1.56 19.37
N TYR A 217 -15.37 -0.58 19.80
CA TYR A 217 -16.71 -0.80 20.33
C TYR A 217 -17.81 -0.72 19.26
N GLY A 218 -17.45 -0.59 17.99
CA GLY A 218 -18.40 -0.51 16.88
C GLY A 218 -19.21 0.79 16.85
N ILE A 219 -18.78 1.83 17.58
CA ILE A 219 -19.52 3.09 17.74
C ILE A 219 -19.35 3.97 16.49
N GLU A 220 -18.26 3.86 15.77
CA GLU A 220 -17.95 4.73 14.63
C GLU A 220 -17.61 3.94 13.37
N LYS A 221 -18.37 4.19 12.29
CA LYS A 221 -18.16 3.52 10.99
C LYS A 221 -17.27 4.32 10.03
N GLN A 222 -17.18 5.65 10.21
CA GLN A 222 -16.37 6.55 9.41
C GLN A 222 -15.76 7.64 10.28
N PRO A 223 -14.54 7.42 10.75
CA PRO A 223 -13.98 8.29 11.78
C PRO A 223 -13.42 9.62 11.29
N PHE A 224 -13.14 9.79 9.98
CA PHE A 224 -12.41 10.97 9.51
C PHE A 224 -12.98 11.50 8.20
N PRO A 225 -12.87 12.80 7.93
CA PRO A 225 -13.20 13.40 6.65
C PRO A 225 -12.21 13.02 5.53
N TYR A 226 -11.47 11.94 5.73
CA TYR A 226 -10.56 11.39 4.73
C TYR A 226 -11.36 10.80 3.58
N LYS A 227 -11.19 11.36 2.40
CA LYS A 227 -11.75 10.78 1.19
C LYS A 227 -11.00 9.47 0.91
N ARG A 228 -11.71 8.35 0.95
CA ARG A 228 -11.22 7.01 0.65
C ARG A 228 -10.88 6.85 -0.84
N GLU A 229 -9.94 7.65 -1.32
CA GLU A 229 -9.44 7.50 -2.68
C GLU A 229 -8.27 6.52 -2.70
N ALA A 230 -8.14 5.79 -3.80
CA ALA A 230 -6.96 4.95 -4.00
C ALA A 230 -5.69 5.81 -4.02
N ILE A 231 -4.63 5.31 -3.41
CA ILE A 231 -3.32 5.96 -3.45
C ILE A 231 -2.64 5.58 -4.76
N HIS A 232 -2.14 6.56 -5.49
CA HIS A 232 -1.45 6.38 -6.77
C HIS A 232 0.02 6.75 -6.61
N MET A 233 0.91 5.81 -6.89
CA MET A 233 2.35 6.01 -6.76
C MET A 233 3.06 5.99 -8.10
N LYS A 234 4.00 6.92 -8.29
CA LYS A 234 4.79 7.02 -9.53
C LYS A 234 5.96 6.04 -9.51
N PRO A 235 6.10 5.14 -10.49
CA PRO A 235 7.29 4.32 -10.65
C PRO A 235 8.49 5.14 -11.14
N LEU A 236 9.70 4.65 -10.84
CA LEU A 236 10.98 5.31 -11.17
C LEU A 236 11.24 5.44 -12.68
N ILE A 237 10.79 4.45 -13.46
CA ILE A 237 11.13 4.31 -14.88
C ILE A 237 9.88 3.91 -15.65
N PHE A 238 9.21 4.91 -16.21
CA PHE A 238 8.01 4.66 -17.00
C PHE A 238 8.32 4.13 -18.41
N TRP A 239 9.41 4.55 -19.02
CA TRP A 239 9.79 4.17 -20.39
C TRP A 239 10.30 2.74 -20.53
N SER A 240 10.88 2.16 -19.48
CA SER A 240 11.30 0.74 -19.51
C SER A 240 10.10 -0.23 -19.39
N ILE A 241 8.94 0.23 -18.92
CA ILE A 241 7.71 -0.56 -18.91
C ILE A 241 7.19 -0.74 -20.34
N LEU A 242 7.32 0.29 -21.19
CA LEU A 242 6.83 0.25 -22.57
C LEU A 242 7.59 -0.76 -23.44
N ALA A 243 8.89 -0.98 -23.15
CA ALA A 243 9.74 -1.92 -23.89
C ALA A 243 9.52 -3.39 -23.49
N MET A 244 8.85 -3.67 -22.37
CA MET A 244 8.61 -5.03 -21.84
C MET A 244 7.14 -5.47 -21.90
N LEU A 245 6.27 -4.64 -22.44
CA LEU A 245 4.86 -4.92 -22.54
C LEU A 245 4.54 -5.55 -23.88
N LEU A 246 3.83 -6.60 -23.82
CA LEU A 246 2.96 -7.23 -24.77
C LEU A 246 3.26 -8.73 -24.88
N MET A 247 2.89 -9.47 -23.85
CA MET A 247 2.28 -10.77 -24.14
C MET A 247 0.77 -10.53 -24.17
N ILE A 248 0.32 -10.04 -25.32
CA ILE A 248 -1.10 -9.96 -25.65
C ILE A 248 -1.53 -11.36 -26.04
N GLY A 249 -2.52 -11.84 -25.31
CA GLY A 249 -3.30 -12.99 -25.74
C GLY A 249 -2.85 -14.32 -25.16
N CYS A 250 -3.75 -14.91 -24.44
CA CYS A 250 -3.75 -16.35 -24.19
C CYS A 250 -3.79 -17.06 -25.57
N PRO A 251 -2.78 -17.87 -25.94
CA PRO A 251 -2.79 -18.54 -27.25
C PRO A 251 -3.72 -19.76 -27.31
N TRP A 252 -4.67 -19.88 -26.37
CA TRP A 252 -5.63 -20.98 -26.31
C TRP A 252 -7.07 -20.49 -26.53
N LEU A 253 -7.40 -20.26 -27.75
CA LEU A 253 -8.71 -20.48 -28.37
C LEU A 253 -8.51 -21.37 -29.56
#